data_08236bd1b54f3c0d7988b3b5da384f80
#
_entry.id   08236bd1b54f3c0d7988b3b5da384f80
#
_cell.length_a   1.000
_cell.length_b   1.000
_cell.length_c   1.000
_cell.angle_alpha   90.00
_cell.angle_beta   90.00
_cell.angle_gamma   90.00
#
_symmetry.space_group_name_H-M   'P 1'
#
loop_
_entity.id
_entity.type
_entity.pdbx_description
1 polymer ?
#
loop_
_entity_poly.entity_id
_entity_poly.type
_entity_poly.pdbx_seq_one_letter_code
_entity_poly.pdbx_strand_id
1 'polypeptide(L)'
;MNVEQHLDQIAEKCKHYNIKALYLIDSVARGEDTADSDLDFVVSFNDLNQPGIADRYFDFHKFLEDLFAVKVDLIEETAIRNPFFKKAIDRDKKLIYG
;
A
#
# COMPACT_ATOMS: atom_id res chain seq x y z
N MET A 1 2.55 15.25 5.10
CA MET A 1 1.44 14.35 5.41
C MET A 1 1.91 13.29 6.36
N ASN A 2 1.20 13.09 7.45
CA ASN A 2 1.67 12.23 8.52
C ASN A 2 0.86 10.93 8.59
N VAL A 3 1.42 9.87 8.02
CA VAL A 3 0.81 8.55 8.03
C VAL A 3 0.67 8.01 9.46
N GLU A 4 1.62 8.37 10.33
CA GLU A 4 1.64 7.88 11.72
C GLU A 4 0.41 8.30 12.53
N GLN A 5 -0.20 9.42 12.21
CA GLN A 5 -1.42 9.88 12.88
C GLN A 5 -2.63 8.99 12.58
N HIS A 6 -2.56 8.17 11.55
CA HIS A 6 -3.68 7.35 11.08
C HIS A 6 -3.43 5.85 11.22
N LEU A 7 -2.37 5.45 11.92
CA LEU A 7 -2.00 4.02 12.03
C LEU A 7 -3.12 3.17 12.62
N ASP A 8 -3.83 3.68 13.63
CA ASP A 8 -4.91 2.91 14.26
C ASP A 8 -6.06 2.65 13.29
N GLN A 9 -6.45 3.67 12.52
CA GLN A 9 -7.50 3.55 11.52
C GLN A 9 -7.08 2.59 10.39
N ILE A 10 -5.84 2.70 9.96
CA ILE A 10 -5.30 1.83 8.91
C ILE A 10 -5.26 0.39 9.39
N ALA A 11 -4.80 0.14 10.62
CA ALA A 11 -4.73 -1.21 11.17
C ALA A 11 -6.11 -1.85 11.25
N GLU A 12 -7.12 -1.08 11.67
CA GLU A 12 -8.48 -1.57 11.75
C GLU A 12 -9.01 -2.01 10.37
N LYS A 13 -8.76 -1.19 9.34
CA LYS A 13 -9.18 -1.53 7.98
C LYS A 13 -8.39 -2.68 7.39
N CYS A 14 -7.10 -2.78 7.73
CA CYS A 14 -6.30 -3.94 7.31
C CYS A 14 -6.88 -5.24 7.83
N LYS A 15 -7.32 -5.24 9.08
CA LYS A 15 -8.00 -6.42 9.67
C LYS A 15 -9.33 -6.71 8.96
N HIS A 16 -10.09 -5.66 8.68
CA HIS A 16 -11.39 -5.80 8.03
C HIS A 16 -11.27 -6.41 6.62
N TYR A 17 -10.26 -6.00 5.86
CA TYR A 17 -10.03 -6.49 4.50
C TYR A 17 -9.11 -7.70 4.42
N ASN A 18 -8.74 -8.28 5.56
CA ASN A 18 -7.88 -9.45 5.64
C ASN A 18 -6.53 -9.20 4.95
N ILE A 19 -5.92 -8.09 5.28
CA ILE A 19 -4.60 -7.71 4.78
C ILE A 19 -3.54 -8.31 5.67
N LYS A 20 -2.51 -8.91 5.05
CA LYS A 20 -1.39 -9.50 5.75
C LYS A 20 -0.37 -8.45 6.17
N ALA A 21 -0.05 -7.53 5.26
CA ALA A 21 0.94 -6.48 5.52
C ALA A 21 0.71 -5.29 4.60
N LEU A 22 1.07 -4.11 5.09
CA LEU A 22 1.03 -2.87 4.33
C LEU A 22 2.33 -2.12 4.55
N TYR A 23 2.94 -1.65 3.46
CA TYR A 23 4.19 -0.89 3.48
C TYR A 23 4.01 0.44 2.77
N LEU A 24 4.66 1.47 3.28
CA LEU A 24 4.76 2.77 2.61
C LEU A 24 6.08 2.83 1.87
N ILE A 25 6.03 3.27 0.61
CA ILE A 25 7.22 3.50 -0.20
C ILE A 25 7.43 5.00 -0.30
N ASP A 26 8.63 5.46 0.02
CA ASP A 26 8.99 6.85 -0.13
C ASP A 26 9.45 7.11 -1.57
N SER A 27 8.59 7.70 -2.39
CA SER A 27 8.91 8.00 -3.78
C SER A 27 9.99 9.06 -3.91
N VAL A 28 10.12 9.94 -2.93
CA VAL A 28 11.21 10.94 -2.90
C VAL A 28 12.55 10.24 -2.75
N ALA A 29 12.61 9.22 -1.89
CA ALA A 29 13.84 8.44 -1.69
C ALA A 29 14.24 7.67 -2.96
N ARG A 30 13.29 7.37 -3.85
CA ARG A 30 13.58 6.71 -5.13
C ARG A 30 14.00 7.69 -6.21
N GLY A 31 13.97 9.00 -5.94
CA GLY A 31 14.31 10.02 -6.92
C GLY A 31 13.30 10.19 -8.04
N GLU A 32 12.07 9.75 -7.84
CA GLU A 32 11.00 9.86 -8.83
C GLU A 32 10.11 11.05 -8.52
N ASP A 33 10.46 12.20 -9.09
CA ASP A 33 9.68 13.43 -8.90
C ASP A 33 8.42 13.47 -9.78
N THR A 34 8.25 12.47 -10.66
CA THR A 34 7.20 12.48 -11.66
C THR A 34 6.09 11.45 -11.38
N ALA A 35 6.07 10.87 -10.18
CA ALA A 35 5.00 9.97 -9.79
C ALA A 35 3.67 10.70 -9.78
N ASP A 36 2.66 10.16 -10.46
CA ASP A 36 1.32 10.74 -10.49
C ASP A 36 0.61 10.65 -9.15
N SER A 37 1.11 9.82 -8.24
CA SER A 37 0.54 9.64 -6.91
C SER A 37 1.34 10.40 -5.86
N ASP A 38 0.64 10.89 -4.82
CA ASP A 38 1.28 11.56 -3.69
C ASP A 38 1.80 10.57 -2.65
N LEU A 39 1.15 9.40 -2.54
CA LEU A 39 1.56 8.33 -1.64
C LEU A 39 1.57 7.01 -2.39
N ASP A 40 2.58 6.20 -2.14
CA ASP A 40 2.71 4.86 -2.74
C ASP A 40 2.75 3.83 -1.63
N PHE A 41 1.87 2.83 -1.71
CA PHE A 41 1.82 1.72 -0.76
C PHE A 41 1.99 0.39 -1.48
N VAL A 42 2.59 -0.57 -0.78
CA VAL A 42 2.58 -1.98 -1.20
C VAL A 42 1.71 -2.75 -0.21
N VAL A 43 0.77 -3.51 -0.73
CA VAL A 43 -0.15 -4.30 0.09
C VAL A 43 0.04 -5.79 -0.18
N SER A 44 0.01 -6.58 0.89
CA SER A 44 0.00 -8.04 0.81
C SER A 44 -1.30 -8.53 1.45
N PHE A 45 -2.11 -9.28 0.69
CA PHE A 45 -3.38 -9.82 1.19
C PHE A 45 -3.20 -11.26 1.64
N ASN A 46 -3.95 -11.64 2.67
CA ASN A 46 -4.19 -13.05 2.97
C ASN A 46 -5.22 -13.59 1.98
N ASP A 47 -5.14 -14.87 1.68
CA ASP A 47 -6.14 -15.58 0.87
C ASP A 47 -6.43 -14.92 -0.48
N LEU A 48 -5.38 -14.70 -1.28
CA LEU A 48 -5.49 -14.10 -2.60
C LEU A 48 -6.41 -14.88 -3.55
N ASN A 49 -6.60 -16.18 -3.31
CA ASN A 49 -7.43 -17.02 -4.16
C ASN A 49 -8.91 -16.99 -3.79
N GLN A 50 -9.27 -16.25 -2.74
CA GLN A 50 -10.67 -16.11 -2.32
C GLN A 50 -11.44 -15.21 -3.27
N PRO A 51 -12.75 -15.49 -3.51
CA PRO A 51 -13.60 -14.56 -4.24
C PRO A 51 -13.66 -13.20 -3.53
N GLY A 52 -13.76 -12.13 -4.31
CA GLY A 52 -13.86 -10.78 -3.77
C GLY A 52 -12.54 -10.07 -3.52
N ILE A 53 -11.42 -10.65 -3.96
CA ILE A 53 -10.11 -10.00 -3.79
C ILE A 53 -10.04 -8.65 -4.51
N ALA A 54 -10.65 -8.54 -5.69
CA ALA A 54 -10.66 -7.28 -6.43
C ALA A 54 -11.44 -6.21 -5.67
N ASP A 55 -12.58 -6.57 -5.09
CA ASP A 55 -13.39 -5.64 -4.29
C ASP A 55 -12.61 -5.18 -3.05
N ARG A 56 -11.93 -6.09 -2.37
CA ARG A 56 -11.09 -5.76 -1.22
C ARG A 56 -9.98 -4.79 -1.60
N TYR A 57 -9.34 -5.03 -2.74
CA TYR A 57 -8.27 -4.16 -3.24
C TYR A 57 -8.80 -2.75 -3.51
N PHE A 58 -9.88 -2.62 -4.28
CA PHE A 58 -10.41 -1.31 -4.66
C PHE A 58 -11.02 -0.57 -3.48
N ASP A 59 -11.69 -1.26 -2.57
CA ASP A 59 -12.25 -0.65 -1.37
C ASP A 59 -11.15 -0.12 -0.45
N PHE A 60 -10.08 -0.88 -0.28
CA PHE A 60 -8.96 -0.44 0.54
C PHE A 60 -8.21 0.73 -0.11
N HIS A 61 -8.04 0.69 -1.41
CA HIS A 61 -7.45 1.80 -2.16
C HIS A 61 -8.25 3.10 -1.96
N LYS A 62 -9.56 3.00 -2.11
CA LYS A 62 -10.45 4.15 -1.90
C LYS A 62 -10.37 4.65 -0.44
N PHE A 63 -10.33 3.74 0.51
CA PHE A 63 -10.18 4.10 1.91
C PHE A 63 -8.92 4.94 2.14
N LEU A 64 -7.80 4.53 1.57
CA LEU A 64 -6.55 5.27 1.73
C LEU A 64 -6.62 6.66 1.09
N GLU A 65 -7.21 6.75 -0.10
CA GLU A 65 -7.36 8.04 -0.77
C GLU A 65 -8.27 8.98 0.01
N ASP A 66 -9.36 8.46 0.55
CA ASP A 66 -10.29 9.25 1.35
C ASP A 66 -9.64 9.68 2.67
N LEU A 67 -8.87 8.81 3.31
CA LEU A 67 -8.23 9.08 4.59
C LEU A 67 -7.19 10.21 4.47
N PHE A 68 -6.37 10.16 3.44
CA PHE A 68 -5.29 11.13 3.26
C PHE A 68 -5.68 12.30 2.35
N ALA A 69 -6.82 12.22 1.66
CA ALA A 69 -7.30 13.23 0.73
C ALA A 69 -6.29 13.54 -0.38
N VAL A 70 -5.57 12.51 -0.84
CA VAL A 70 -4.58 12.61 -1.91
C VAL A 70 -4.69 11.39 -2.81
N LYS A 71 -4.06 11.47 -3.96
CA LYS A 71 -3.98 10.35 -4.88
C LYS A 71 -3.00 9.30 -4.35
N VAL A 72 -3.46 8.06 -4.25
CA VAL A 72 -2.69 6.93 -3.71
C VAL A 72 -2.47 5.91 -4.81
N ASP A 73 -1.22 5.43 -4.93
CA ASP A 73 -0.90 4.26 -5.73
C ASP A 73 -0.78 3.05 -4.80
N LEU A 74 -1.61 2.03 -5.02
CA LEU A 74 -1.63 0.83 -4.21
C LEU A 74 -1.17 -0.35 -5.07
N ILE A 75 0.00 -0.89 -4.73
CA ILE A 75 0.63 -1.98 -5.48
C ILE A 75 0.42 -3.28 -4.69
N GLU A 76 -0.21 -4.27 -5.30
CA GLU A 76 -0.33 -5.60 -4.70
C GLU A 76 1.04 -6.30 -4.85
N GLU A 77 1.56 -6.86 -3.75
CA GLU A 77 2.93 -7.39 -3.69
C GLU A 77 3.22 -8.43 -4.77
N THR A 78 2.28 -9.34 -5.02
CA THR A 78 2.50 -10.42 -5.99
C THR A 78 2.51 -9.94 -7.44
N ALA A 79 2.05 -8.72 -7.70
CA ALA A 79 2.10 -8.12 -9.03
C ALA A 79 3.48 -7.56 -9.38
N ILE A 80 4.37 -7.45 -8.40
CA ILE A 80 5.73 -6.96 -8.61
C ILE A 80 6.57 -8.10 -9.16
N ARG A 81 6.87 -8.04 -10.46
CA ARG A 81 7.60 -9.12 -11.15
C ARG A 81 9.04 -8.76 -11.51
N ASN A 82 9.32 -7.46 -11.65
CA ASN A 82 10.67 -6.99 -11.97
C ASN A 82 11.55 -7.13 -10.73
N PRO A 83 12.61 -7.97 -10.76
CA PRO A 83 13.44 -8.19 -9.57
C PRO A 83 14.20 -6.96 -9.10
N PHE A 84 14.58 -6.06 -10.02
CA PHE A 84 15.26 -4.82 -9.64
C PHE A 84 14.32 -3.87 -8.91
N PHE A 85 13.09 -3.77 -9.40
CA PHE A 85 12.05 -2.96 -8.76
C PHE A 85 11.71 -3.51 -7.39
N LYS A 86 11.58 -4.84 -7.27
CA LYS A 86 11.30 -5.49 -5.99
C LYS A 86 12.41 -5.22 -4.97
N LYS A 87 13.68 -5.30 -5.39
CA LYS A 87 14.80 -5.01 -4.49
C LYS A 87 14.77 -3.56 -4.02
N ALA A 88 14.46 -2.62 -4.91
CA ALA A 88 14.37 -1.21 -4.53
C ALA A 88 13.25 -0.99 -3.51
N ILE A 89 12.09 -1.60 -3.72
CA ILE A 89 10.97 -1.52 -2.79
C ILE A 89 11.35 -2.14 -1.44
N ASP A 90 11.93 -3.34 -1.44
CA ASP A 90 12.29 -4.04 -0.20
C ASP A 90 13.31 -3.26 0.61
N ARG A 91 14.20 -2.53 -0.05
CA ARG A 91 15.19 -1.70 0.63
C ARG A 91 14.57 -0.47 1.29
N ASP A 92 13.62 0.18 0.61
CA ASP A 92 13.13 1.51 0.99
C ASP A 92 11.77 1.48 1.67
N LYS A 93 11.07 0.34 1.68
CA LYS A 93 9.72 0.26 2.24
C LYS A 93 9.72 0.40 3.75
N LYS A 94 8.69 1.06 4.26
CA LYS A 94 8.45 1.22 5.70
C LYS A 94 7.21 0.43 6.09
N LEU A 95 7.33 -0.44 7.08
CA LEU A 95 6.19 -1.24 7.55
C LEU A 95 5.17 -0.35 8.23
N ILE A 96 3.92 -0.43 7.76
CA ILE A 96 2.78 0.28 8.34
C ILE A 96 1.90 -0.68 9.13
N TYR A 97 1.68 -1.89 8.61
CA TYR A 97 0.86 -2.91 9.26
C TYR A 97 1.42 -4.29 8.93
N GLY A 98 1.45 -5.16 9.93
CA GLY A 98 1.88 -6.55 9.72
C GLY A 98 2.97 -7.10 10.62
#